data_ae37b90c7920612e3e6bf4bbe93d9ee6
#
_entry.id   ae37b90c7920612e3e6bf4bbe93d9ee6
#
_cell.length_a   1.000
_cell.length_b   1.000
_cell.length_c   1.000
_cell.angle_alpha   90.00
_cell.angle_beta   90.00
_cell.angle_gamma   90.00
#
_symmetry.space_group_name_H-M   'P 1'
#
loop_
_entity.id
_entity.type
_entity.pdbx_description
1 polymer ?
#
loop_
_entity_poly.entity_id
_entity_poly.type
_entity_poly.pdbx_seq_one_letter_code
_entity_poly.pdbx_strand_id
1 'polypeptide(L)'
;MFQVRNLTITHKKDLTTLVERLSFVLAPGDRAAIIGEEGNGKSTVLKLLYDSSLVEPYVEWTGEVMDNGLRKGYLAQELRPEELSAPVWEFCQSSPAFQEADPGALSRCARQVGLELDTFYDWRPMSTLSGGERVKLRLALLLLDDPDVLLLDEPSNAARFAT
;
A
#
# COMPACT_ATOMS: atom_id res chain seq x y z
N MET A 1 -10.54 -13.75 -6.27
CA MET A 1 -11.54 -12.68 -6.52
C MET A 1 -11.69 -11.89 -5.23
N PHE A 2 -11.57 -10.59 -5.31
CA PHE A 2 -11.73 -9.65 -4.19
C PHE A 2 -13.04 -8.88 -4.38
N GLN A 3 -13.91 -8.90 -3.39
CA GLN A 3 -15.25 -8.31 -3.52
C GLN A 3 -15.61 -7.45 -2.32
N VAL A 4 -16.21 -6.31 -2.59
CA VAL A 4 -16.80 -5.40 -1.60
C VAL A 4 -18.29 -5.23 -1.92
N ARG A 5 -19.15 -5.33 -0.91
CA ARG A 5 -20.61 -5.18 -1.05
C ARG A 5 -21.16 -4.17 -0.06
N ASN A 6 -21.81 -3.15 -0.59
CA ASN A 6 -22.56 -2.14 0.18
C ASN A 6 -21.75 -1.55 1.36
N LEU A 7 -20.45 -1.36 1.18
CA LEU A 7 -19.58 -0.81 2.20
C LEU A 7 -19.96 0.66 2.46
N THR A 8 -20.39 0.96 3.67
CA THR A 8 -20.64 2.31 4.16
C THR A 8 -19.75 2.54 5.36
N ILE A 9 -18.98 3.63 5.34
CA ILE A 9 -18.02 4.02 6.38
C ILE A 9 -18.44 5.34 6.99
N THR A 10 -18.56 5.39 8.30
CA THR A 10 -18.98 6.57 9.07
C THR A 10 -17.93 6.88 10.14
N HIS A 11 -17.56 8.14 10.27
CA HIS A 11 -16.65 8.60 11.29
C HIS A 11 -17.30 8.62 12.67
N LYS A 12 -16.69 8.01 13.69
CA LYS A 12 -17.28 7.88 15.04
C LYS A 12 -17.48 9.21 15.76
N LYS A 13 -16.58 10.18 15.50
CA LYS A 13 -16.55 11.44 16.25
C LYS A 13 -17.72 12.38 15.93
N ASP A 14 -18.04 12.52 14.65
CA ASP A 14 -19.02 13.49 14.14
C ASP A 14 -20.12 12.85 13.30
N LEU A 15 -20.13 11.52 13.19
CA LEU A 15 -21.08 10.71 12.42
C LEU A 15 -21.11 11.08 10.93
N THR A 16 -20.05 11.69 10.42
CA THR A 16 -19.93 12.00 8.99
C THR A 16 -19.74 10.73 8.18
N THR A 17 -20.55 10.55 7.15
CA THR A 17 -20.41 9.44 6.20
C THR A 17 -19.28 9.75 5.23
N LEU A 18 -18.19 8.97 5.31
CA LEU A 18 -17.03 9.09 4.44
C LEU A 18 -17.25 8.38 3.10
N VAL A 19 -17.91 7.24 3.13
CA VAL A 19 -18.19 6.40 1.96
C VAL A 19 -19.59 5.81 2.11
N GLU A 20 -20.37 5.83 1.04
CA GLU A 20 -21.74 5.31 1.04
C GLU A 20 -21.92 4.21 0.00
N ARG A 21 -22.33 3.03 0.44
CA ARG A 21 -22.73 1.88 -0.38
C ARG A 21 -21.74 1.51 -1.51
N LEU A 22 -20.44 1.60 -1.23
CA LEU A 22 -19.39 1.20 -2.16
C LEU A 22 -19.49 -0.31 -2.44
N SER A 23 -19.59 -0.66 -3.72
CA SER A 23 -19.63 -2.07 -4.14
C SER A 23 -18.78 -2.24 -5.40
N PHE A 24 -17.92 -3.25 -5.41
CA PHE A 24 -17.13 -3.63 -6.58
C PHE A 24 -16.63 -5.07 -6.46
N VAL A 25 -16.19 -5.61 -7.59
CA VAL A 25 -15.54 -6.92 -7.69
C VAL A 25 -14.28 -6.75 -8.52
N LEU A 26 -13.18 -7.35 -8.05
CA LEU A 26 -11.92 -7.43 -8.78
C LEU A 26 -11.59 -8.89 -9.08
N ALA A 27 -11.41 -9.18 -10.34
CA ALA A 27 -10.85 -10.44 -10.83
C ALA A 27 -9.32 -10.38 -10.89
N PRO A 28 -8.61 -11.52 -11.00
CA PRO A 28 -7.18 -11.52 -11.24
C PRO A 28 -6.80 -10.70 -12.49
N GLY A 29 -5.85 -9.78 -12.33
CA GLY A 29 -5.41 -8.87 -13.38
C GLY A 29 -6.20 -7.56 -13.50
N ASP A 30 -7.30 -7.41 -12.78
CA ASP A 30 -8.06 -6.16 -12.78
C ASP A 30 -7.29 -5.04 -12.09
N ARG A 31 -7.56 -3.82 -12.55
CA ARG A 31 -7.06 -2.58 -11.95
C ARG A 31 -8.24 -1.66 -11.70
N ALA A 32 -8.30 -1.10 -10.49
CA ALA A 32 -9.34 -0.15 -10.11
C ALA A 32 -8.72 1.11 -9.50
N ALA A 33 -9.35 2.25 -9.71
CA ALA A 33 -8.97 3.51 -9.08
C ALA A 33 -10.15 4.04 -8.26
N ILE A 34 -9.87 4.43 -7.02
CA ILE A 34 -10.82 5.16 -6.16
C ILE A 34 -10.56 6.64 -6.38
N ILE A 35 -11.52 7.32 -6.99
CA ILE A 35 -11.43 8.75 -7.30
C ILE A 35 -12.35 9.52 -6.36
N GLY A 36 -11.89 10.65 -5.86
CA GLY A 36 -12.63 11.53 -4.98
C GLY A 36 -11.78 12.70 -4.52
N GLU A 37 -12.41 13.73 -3.99
CA GLU A 37 -11.73 14.90 -3.42
C GLU A 37 -10.85 14.52 -2.24
N GLU A 38 -9.91 15.38 -1.89
CA GLU A 38 -9.07 15.23 -0.71
C GLU A 38 -9.93 15.22 0.57
N GLY A 39 -9.63 14.34 1.50
CA GLY A 39 -10.41 14.20 2.74
C GLY A 39 -11.66 13.31 2.63
N ASN A 40 -12.01 12.77 1.46
CA ASN A 40 -13.21 11.94 1.24
C ASN A 40 -13.01 10.45 1.57
N GLY A 41 -12.14 10.12 2.51
CA GLY A 41 -12.05 8.76 3.05
C GLY A 41 -11.36 7.72 2.15
N LYS A 42 -10.69 8.09 1.06
CA LYS A 42 -9.97 7.15 0.17
C LYS A 42 -8.96 6.29 0.92
N SER A 43 -8.09 6.93 1.69
CA SER A 43 -7.10 6.22 2.53
C SER A 43 -7.76 5.34 3.59
N THR A 44 -8.90 5.79 4.14
CA THR A 44 -9.68 5.00 5.11
C THR A 44 -10.23 3.74 4.48
N VAL A 45 -10.76 3.82 3.25
CA VAL A 45 -11.19 2.64 2.48
C VAL A 45 -10.04 1.67 2.29
N LEU A 46 -8.89 2.13 1.78
CA LEU A 46 -7.74 1.26 1.52
C LEU A 46 -7.23 0.59 2.80
N LYS A 47 -7.14 1.33 3.90
CA LYS A 47 -6.75 0.78 5.21
C LYS A 47 -7.75 -0.27 5.70
N LEU A 48 -9.05 -0.01 5.57
CA LEU A 48 -10.10 -0.96 5.96
C LEU A 48 -10.00 -2.24 5.14
N LEU A 49 -9.79 -2.12 3.84
CA LEU A 49 -9.62 -3.27 2.94
C LEU A 49 -8.35 -4.06 3.23
N TYR A 50 -7.29 -3.39 3.67
CA TYR A 50 -6.04 -4.02 4.05
C TYR A 50 -6.16 -4.74 5.40
N ASP A 51 -6.47 -3.98 6.43
CA ASP A 51 -6.65 -4.45 7.81
C ASP A 51 -7.63 -3.52 8.54
N SER A 52 -8.82 -4.01 8.83
CA SER A 52 -9.88 -3.22 9.47
C SER A 52 -9.50 -2.70 10.86
N SER A 53 -8.60 -3.38 11.56
CA SER A 53 -8.11 -2.94 12.88
C SER A 53 -7.44 -1.57 12.85
N LEU A 54 -6.89 -1.16 11.69
CA LEU A 54 -6.25 0.14 11.50
C LEU A 54 -7.24 1.31 11.55
N VAL A 55 -8.50 1.06 11.26
CA VAL A 55 -9.55 2.10 11.17
C VAL A 55 -10.60 1.98 12.26
N GLU A 56 -10.74 0.81 12.87
CA GLU A 56 -11.71 0.54 13.94
C GLU A 56 -11.73 1.58 15.07
N PRO A 57 -10.59 2.18 15.50
CA PRO A 57 -10.62 3.17 16.56
C PRO A 57 -11.40 4.45 16.22
N TYR A 58 -11.55 4.81 14.95
CA TYR A 58 -12.11 6.09 14.54
C TYR A 58 -13.26 6.05 13.53
N VAL A 59 -13.56 4.87 12.95
CA VAL A 59 -14.71 4.68 12.06
C VAL A 59 -15.55 3.47 12.45
N GLU A 60 -16.81 3.50 12.06
CA GLU A 60 -17.71 2.37 11.99
C GLU A 60 -18.04 2.08 10.54
N TRP A 61 -18.29 0.83 10.22
CA TRP A 61 -18.68 0.43 8.87
C TRP A 61 -19.74 -0.65 8.88
N THR A 62 -20.50 -0.68 7.79
CA THR A 62 -21.44 -1.74 7.44
C THR A 62 -21.12 -2.24 6.04
N GLY A 63 -21.65 -3.40 5.68
CA GLY A 63 -21.34 -4.06 4.42
C GLY A 63 -20.33 -5.19 4.59
N GLU A 64 -19.92 -5.77 3.49
CA GLU A 64 -19.09 -6.97 3.48
C GLU A 64 -17.83 -6.78 2.62
N VAL A 65 -16.71 -7.27 3.12
CA VAL A 65 -15.46 -7.41 2.38
C VAL A 65 -15.11 -8.89 2.31
N MET A 66 -15.04 -9.43 1.10
CA MET A 66 -14.71 -10.83 0.84
C MET A 66 -13.40 -10.89 0.07
N ASP A 67 -12.33 -11.21 0.76
CA ASP A 67 -10.98 -11.31 0.18
C ASP A 67 -10.54 -12.77 -0.05
N ASN A 68 -11.29 -13.75 0.47
CA ASN A 68 -11.00 -15.19 0.33
C ASN A 68 -9.57 -15.57 0.77
N GLY A 69 -9.01 -14.87 1.74
CA GLY A 69 -7.66 -15.14 2.24
C GLY A 69 -6.55 -14.68 1.30
N LEU A 70 -6.82 -13.78 0.37
CA LEU A 70 -5.80 -13.19 -0.49
C LEU A 70 -4.74 -12.42 0.32
N ARG A 71 -3.47 -12.59 -0.05
CA ARG A 71 -2.37 -11.79 0.51
C ARG A 71 -2.46 -10.37 -0.02
N LYS A 72 -2.50 -9.41 0.88
CA LYS A 72 -2.67 -8.00 0.54
C LYS A 72 -1.38 -7.24 0.84
N GLY A 73 -0.89 -6.47 -0.12
CA GLY A 73 0.17 -5.48 0.08
C GLY A 73 -0.44 -4.09 0.18
N TYR A 74 0.01 -3.28 1.13
CA TYR A 74 -0.45 -1.91 1.30
C TYR A 74 0.69 -0.90 1.24
N LEU A 75 0.60 0.04 0.33
CA LEU A 75 1.50 1.17 0.22
C LEU A 75 0.83 2.41 0.79
N ALA A 76 1.21 2.80 2.02
CA ALA A 76 0.73 4.01 2.64
C ALA A 76 1.25 5.27 1.91
N GLN A 77 0.48 6.35 1.95
CA GLN A 77 0.84 7.62 1.34
C GLN A 77 2.16 8.17 1.90
N GLU A 78 2.34 8.13 3.21
CA GLU A 78 3.51 8.67 3.89
C GLU A 78 4.20 7.62 4.76
N LEU A 79 5.49 7.84 4.98
CA LEU A 79 6.29 7.13 5.97
C LEU A 79 6.19 7.84 7.32
N ARG A 80 6.28 7.06 8.40
CA ARG A 80 6.37 7.59 9.76
C ARG A 80 7.73 8.29 9.98
N PRO A 81 7.82 9.25 10.91
CA PRO A 81 9.08 9.96 11.17
C PRO A 81 10.25 9.04 11.50
N GLU A 82 10.03 7.98 12.26
CA GLU A 82 11.04 6.97 12.58
C GLU A 82 11.51 6.19 11.35
N GLU A 83 10.63 5.92 10.41
CA GLU A 83 10.98 5.26 9.14
C GLU A 83 11.79 6.19 8.23
N LEU A 84 11.46 7.49 8.22
CA LEU A 84 12.21 8.49 7.45
C LEU A 84 13.63 8.70 7.97
N SER A 85 13.85 8.57 9.27
CA SER A 85 15.17 8.72 9.90
C SER A 85 16.03 7.46 9.82
N ALA A 86 15.41 6.31 9.58
CA ALA A 86 16.13 5.04 9.47
C ALA A 86 17.02 5.01 8.21
N PRO A 87 18.21 4.39 8.29
CA PRO A 87 18.98 4.06 7.09
C PRO A 87 18.17 3.18 6.12
N VAL A 88 18.35 3.39 4.82
CA VAL A 88 17.63 2.61 3.79
C VAL A 88 17.83 1.11 3.99
N TRP A 89 19.06 0.68 4.22
CA TRP A 89 19.39 -0.71 4.52
C TRP A 89 18.58 -1.27 5.70
N GLU A 90 18.52 -0.55 6.81
CA GLU A 90 17.77 -1.01 8.00
C GLU A 90 16.27 -1.06 7.71
N PHE A 91 15.75 -0.09 6.97
CA PHE A 91 14.36 -0.09 6.53
C PHE A 91 14.06 -1.34 5.69
N CYS A 92 14.93 -1.68 4.73
CA CYS A 92 14.78 -2.89 3.92
C CYS A 92 14.87 -4.17 4.77
N GLN A 93 15.78 -4.22 5.73
CA GLN A 93 15.93 -5.35 6.65
C GLN A 93 14.72 -5.58 7.55
N SER A 94 13.88 -4.58 7.76
CA SER A 94 12.63 -4.76 8.50
C SER A 94 11.58 -5.60 7.74
N SER A 95 11.78 -5.80 6.43
CA SER A 95 10.91 -6.64 5.59
C SER A 95 11.38 -8.10 5.62
N PRO A 96 10.55 -9.05 6.10
CA PRO A 96 10.89 -10.48 6.04
C PRO A 96 11.13 -10.97 4.61
N ALA A 97 10.32 -10.50 3.66
CA ALA A 97 10.48 -10.84 2.25
C ALA A 97 11.85 -10.41 1.69
N PHE A 98 12.38 -9.26 2.13
CA PHE A 98 13.72 -8.82 1.76
C PHE A 98 14.81 -9.70 2.37
N GLN A 99 14.67 -10.09 3.64
CA GLN A 99 15.64 -10.96 4.31
C GLN A 99 15.76 -12.33 3.65
N GLU A 100 14.65 -12.86 3.13
CA GLU A 100 14.56 -14.17 2.51
C GLU A 100 14.77 -14.16 0.99
N ALA A 101 14.80 -12.97 0.37
CA ALA A 101 14.90 -12.82 -1.07
C ALA A 101 16.24 -13.31 -1.62
N ASP A 102 16.19 -14.13 -2.66
CA ASP A 102 17.40 -14.42 -3.44
C ASP A 102 17.81 -13.17 -4.28
N PRO A 103 19.11 -13.07 -4.65
CA PRO A 103 19.61 -11.93 -5.42
C PRO A 103 18.87 -11.73 -6.76
N GLY A 104 18.39 -12.79 -7.37
CA GLY A 104 17.64 -12.74 -8.62
C GLY A 104 16.25 -12.12 -8.43
N ALA A 105 15.54 -12.49 -7.36
CA ALA A 105 14.25 -11.90 -7.02
C ALA A 105 14.38 -10.40 -6.73
N LEU A 106 15.37 -10.02 -5.94
CA LEU A 106 15.64 -8.62 -5.63
C LEU A 106 15.95 -7.80 -6.89
N SER A 107 16.79 -8.33 -7.76
CA SER A 107 17.14 -7.69 -9.05
C SER A 107 15.92 -7.54 -9.96
N ARG A 108 15.01 -8.54 -10.00
CA ARG A 108 13.77 -8.46 -10.78
C ARG A 108 12.86 -7.35 -10.26
N CYS A 109 12.63 -7.31 -8.94
CA CYS A 109 11.78 -6.29 -8.32
C CYS A 109 12.35 -4.89 -8.50
N ALA A 110 13.66 -4.70 -8.30
CA ALA A 110 14.34 -3.43 -8.55
C ALA A 110 14.10 -2.95 -9.99
N ARG A 111 14.29 -3.83 -10.97
CA ARG A 111 14.09 -3.53 -12.40
C ARG A 111 12.64 -3.17 -12.70
N GLN A 112 11.66 -3.89 -12.14
CA GLN A 112 10.24 -3.63 -12.35
C GLN A 112 9.84 -2.21 -11.92
N VAL A 113 10.40 -1.72 -10.83
CA VAL A 113 10.10 -0.37 -10.34
C VAL A 113 11.06 0.70 -10.87
N GLY A 114 12.09 0.32 -11.61
CA GLY A 114 13.10 1.24 -12.10
C GLY A 114 13.99 1.84 -10.99
N LEU A 115 14.45 0.98 -10.08
CA LEU A 115 15.35 1.32 -8.97
C LEU A 115 16.70 0.62 -9.17
N GLU A 116 17.79 1.34 -8.84
CA GLU A 116 19.13 0.73 -8.82
C GLU A 116 19.23 -0.25 -7.64
N LEU A 117 19.85 -1.41 -7.88
CA LEU A 117 19.97 -2.47 -6.88
C LEU A 117 20.72 -2.00 -5.63
N ASP A 118 21.76 -1.19 -5.80
CA ASP A 118 22.59 -0.67 -4.71
C ASP A 118 21.78 0.19 -3.72
N THR A 119 20.65 0.75 -4.16
CA THR A 119 19.78 1.55 -3.30
C THR A 119 19.29 0.78 -2.08
N PHE A 120 19.03 -0.53 -2.19
CA PHE A 120 18.59 -1.36 -1.07
C PHE A 120 19.62 -1.49 0.05
N TYR A 121 20.89 -1.26 -0.26
CA TYR A 121 22.03 -1.40 0.65
C TYR A 121 22.62 -0.06 1.09
N ASP A 122 21.92 1.03 0.80
CA ASP A 122 22.37 2.38 1.15
C ASP A 122 22.25 2.64 2.66
N TRP A 123 23.29 3.25 3.22
CA TRP A 123 23.33 3.64 4.63
C TRP A 123 22.76 5.04 4.90
N ARG A 124 22.44 5.78 3.84
CA ARG A 124 21.78 7.08 3.98
C ARG A 124 20.38 6.94 4.59
N PRO A 125 19.90 7.93 5.37
CA PRO A 125 18.53 7.94 5.85
C PRO A 125 17.51 7.91 4.70
N MET A 126 16.37 7.24 4.91
CA MET A 126 15.26 7.20 3.96
C MET A 126 14.81 8.61 3.51
N SER A 127 14.92 9.60 4.40
CA SER A 127 14.59 11.00 4.11
C SER A 127 15.43 11.63 3.01
N THR A 128 16.63 11.11 2.74
CA THR A 128 17.54 11.62 1.70
C THR A 128 17.19 11.12 0.29
N LEU A 129 16.41 10.06 0.19
CA LEU A 129 15.86 9.61 -1.08
C LEU A 129 14.83 10.63 -1.59
N SER A 130 14.73 10.78 -2.91
CA SER A 130 13.62 11.53 -3.50
C SER A 130 12.28 10.86 -3.17
N GLY A 131 11.18 11.60 -3.24
CA GLY A 131 9.85 11.03 -3.04
C GLY A 131 9.57 9.84 -3.97
N GLY A 132 10.00 9.95 -5.23
CA GLY A 132 9.87 8.87 -6.21
C GLY A 132 10.71 7.64 -5.87
N GLU A 133 11.95 7.81 -5.44
CA GLU A 133 12.83 6.71 -5.00
C GLU A 133 12.25 5.99 -3.78
N ARG A 134 11.72 6.73 -2.80
CA ARG A 134 11.05 6.14 -1.63
C ARG A 134 9.86 5.27 -2.02
N VAL A 135 9.01 5.76 -2.93
CA VAL A 135 7.86 5.00 -3.43
C VAL A 135 8.32 3.74 -4.17
N LYS A 136 9.32 3.85 -5.05
CA LYS A 136 9.88 2.72 -5.78
C LYS A 136 10.45 1.65 -4.85
N LEU A 137 11.24 2.07 -3.83
CA LEU A 137 11.83 1.16 -2.85
C LEU A 137 10.73 0.39 -2.09
N ARG A 138 9.74 1.10 -1.58
CA ARG A 138 8.64 0.49 -0.83
C ARG A 138 7.80 -0.45 -1.71
N LEU A 139 7.56 -0.05 -2.96
CA LEU A 139 6.85 -0.91 -3.92
C LEU A 139 7.65 -2.17 -4.25
N ALA A 140 8.98 -2.06 -4.43
CA ALA A 140 9.84 -3.23 -4.65
C ALA A 140 9.76 -4.22 -3.47
N LEU A 141 9.81 -3.72 -2.23
CA LEU A 141 9.66 -4.56 -1.04
C LEU A 141 8.29 -5.25 -0.98
N LEU A 142 7.21 -4.57 -1.35
CA LEU A 142 5.88 -5.18 -1.45
C LEU A 142 5.81 -6.26 -2.54
N LEU A 143 6.44 -6.02 -3.68
CA LEU A 143 6.48 -7.01 -4.78
C LEU A 143 7.30 -8.25 -4.43
N LEU A 144 8.32 -8.12 -3.57
CA LEU A 144 9.06 -9.27 -3.04
C LEU A 144 8.19 -10.21 -2.21
N ASP A 145 7.20 -9.68 -1.50
CA ASP A 145 6.23 -10.44 -0.72
C ASP A 145 5.18 -11.15 -1.60
N ASP A 146 5.22 -10.91 -2.91
CA ASP A 146 4.33 -11.52 -3.92
C ASP A 146 2.84 -11.47 -3.52
N PRO A 147 2.26 -10.28 -3.31
CA PRO A 147 0.87 -10.15 -2.88
C PRO A 147 -0.09 -10.46 -4.02
N ASP A 148 -1.26 -11.01 -3.67
CA ASP A 148 -2.36 -11.25 -4.60
C ASP A 148 -3.12 -9.96 -4.94
N VAL A 149 -3.09 -8.98 -4.03
CA VAL A 149 -3.73 -7.66 -4.18
C VAL A 149 -2.81 -6.56 -3.68
N LEU A 150 -2.62 -5.52 -4.49
CA LEU A 150 -1.91 -4.30 -4.10
C LEU A 150 -2.91 -3.16 -3.85
N LEU A 151 -2.83 -2.57 -2.67
CA LEU A 151 -3.59 -1.40 -2.26
C LEU A 151 -2.63 -0.22 -2.18
N LEU A 152 -2.75 0.74 -3.10
CA LEU A 152 -1.81 1.84 -3.24
C LEU A 152 -2.51 3.16 -2.89
N ASP A 153 -2.04 3.82 -1.82
CA ASP A 153 -2.60 5.08 -1.35
C ASP A 153 -1.80 6.26 -1.93
N GLU A 154 -2.42 6.99 -2.85
CA GLU A 154 -1.84 8.12 -3.57
C GLU A 154 -0.41 7.88 -4.10
N PRO A 155 -0.19 6.87 -4.94
CA PRO A 155 1.13 6.60 -5.50
C PRO A 155 1.48 7.62 -6.59
N SER A 156 1.47 8.92 -6.28
CA SER A 156 1.53 10.05 -7.22
C SER A 156 2.67 9.99 -8.25
N ASN A 157 3.70 9.19 -7.98
CA ASN A 157 4.80 8.93 -8.92
C ASN A 157 4.90 7.45 -9.36
N ALA A 158 4.15 6.54 -8.77
CA ALA A 158 4.16 5.12 -9.12
C ALA A 158 3.22 4.77 -10.30
N ALA A 159 2.32 5.67 -10.68
CA ALA A 159 1.36 5.46 -11.77
C ALA A 159 2.01 5.28 -13.17
N ARG A 160 3.32 5.48 -13.28
CA ARG A 160 4.08 5.24 -14.52
C ARG A 160 4.59 3.81 -14.70
N PHE A 161 4.34 2.91 -13.73
CA PHE A 161 4.85 1.53 -13.76
C PHE A 161 3.89 0.51 -14.36
N ALA A 162 2.81 0.96 -14.97
CA ALA A 162 1.72 0.11 -15.39
C ALA A 162 1.51 0.09 -16.92
N THR A 163 2.59 0.17 -17.69
CA THR A 163 2.56 -0.11 -19.15
C THR A 163 3.43 -1.30 -19.48
#